data_a5aeeb5d4156ed01124b0210bd17b6e3
#
_entry.id   a5aeeb5d4156ed01124b0210bd17b6e3
#
_cell.length_a   1.000
_cell.length_b   1.000
_cell.length_c   1.000
_cell.angle_alpha   90.00
_cell.angle_beta   90.00
_cell.angle_gamma   90.00
#
_symmetry.space_group_name_H-M   'P 1'
#
loop_
_entity.id
_entity.type
_entity.pdbx_description
1 polymer ?
#
loop_
_entity_poly.entity_id
_entity_poly.type
_entity_poly.pdbx_seq_one_letter_code
_entity_poly.pdbx_strand_id
1 'polypeptide(L)'
;MACFDSCQCLGERGQRSILYSILKNDNQPNQHSQGXGEVGGPQQQACSCGSKEKVVLRSPQTTCKAASAGLLKTLKFVKNVLCFRELPAEDQVQLVRNSWAQLLVLGMAQDXIDFETMETPDFSMLQNILNSGQGRQETAHGRSDQGVSLTDVQGIKMFLNKCWGLDISTKEYAYLKGAILFNPDIAELRCQSYIQXLQSEAHQALNEYVKATHRRDSTRFTKLFIALSMLRXINANVVAGLFFKPVIGTVSXDELLLEMFYGK
;
A
#
# COMPACT_ATOMS: atom_id res chain seq x y z
N MET A 1 -21.50 8.40 9.64
CA MET A 1 -22.23 8.04 8.81
C MET A 1 -21.61 7.71 7.53
N ALA A 2 -20.79 8.46 6.94
CA ALA A 2 -20.13 8.13 5.72
C ALA A 2 -19.43 6.78 5.84
N CYS A 3 -18.97 6.50 7.02
CA CYS A 3 -18.26 5.26 7.22
C CYS A 3 -19.14 4.07 6.93
N PHE A 4 -20.38 4.12 7.32
CA PHE A 4 -21.25 3.03 7.06
C PHE A 4 -21.48 2.77 5.60
N ASP A 5 -21.62 3.78 4.83
CA ASP A 5 -21.93 3.60 3.44
C ASP A 5 -20.76 3.05 2.63
N SER A 6 -19.56 3.48 2.96
CA SER A 6 -18.42 3.07 2.16
C SER A 6 -17.48 2.11 2.85
N CYS A 7 -17.78 1.72 4.06
CA CYS A 7 -16.89 0.88 4.82
C CYS A 7 -16.98 -0.56 4.41
N GLN A 8 -15.81 -1.18 4.16
CA GLN A 8 -15.79 -2.53 3.83
C GLN A 8 -16.28 -3.47 4.89
N CYS A 9 -16.14 -3.17 6.14
CA CYS A 9 -16.60 -4.07 7.16
C CYS A 9 -18.10 -4.26 7.09
N LEU A 10 -18.84 -3.25 6.69
CA LEU A 10 -20.25 -3.41 6.55
C LEU A 10 -20.57 -4.33 5.38
N GLY A 11 -19.87 -4.15 4.28
CA GLY A 11 -20.09 -4.98 3.14
C GLY A 11 -19.78 -6.43 3.41
N GLU A 12 -18.68 -6.64 4.11
CA GLU A 12 -18.32 -8.00 4.44
C GLU A 12 -19.37 -8.65 5.30
N ARG A 13 -19.87 -7.92 6.26
CA ARG A 13 -20.88 -8.49 7.11
C ARG A 13 -22.12 -8.83 6.33
N GLY A 14 -22.53 -8.00 5.41
CA GLY A 14 -23.72 -8.24 4.65
C GLY A 14 -23.61 -9.42 3.72
N GLN A 15 -22.38 -9.82 3.40
CA GLN A 15 -22.20 -10.91 2.46
C GLN A 15 -21.89 -12.24 3.11
N ARG A 16 -21.84 -12.28 4.41
CA ARG A 16 -21.50 -13.54 5.07
C ARG A 16 -22.58 -14.56 4.90
N SER A 17 -22.17 -15.76 4.60
CA SER A 17 -23.12 -16.84 4.40
C SER A 17 -23.58 -17.39 5.74
N ILE A 18 -24.66 -18.18 5.68
CA ILE A 18 -25.16 -18.83 6.86
C ILE A 18 -24.13 -19.77 7.41
N LEU A 19 -23.40 -20.46 6.55
CA LEU A 19 -22.36 -21.37 7.00
C LEU A 19 -21.31 -20.62 7.80
N TYR A 20 -20.92 -19.47 7.34
CA TYR A 20 -19.94 -18.68 8.07
C TYR A 20 -20.44 -18.34 9.47
N SER A 21 -21.71 -17.95 9.56
CA SER A 21 -22.28 -17.59 10.85
C SER A 21 -22.29 -18.77 11.80
N ILE A 22 -22.59 -19.93 11.29
CA ILE A 22 -22.63 -21.11 12.14
C ILE A 22 -21.24 -21.44 12.66
N LEU A 23 -20.25 -21.41 11.78
CA LEU A 23 -18.90 -21.72 12.20
C LEU A 23 -18.38 -20.70 13.19
N LYS A 24 -18.73 -19.46 13.01
CA LYS A 24 -18.28 -18.44 13.91
C LYS A 24 -18.89 -18.62 15.28
N ASN A 25 -20.17 -18.98 15.33
CA ASN A 25 -20.82 -19.19 16.60
C ASN A 25 -20.19 -20.34 17.36
N ASP A 26 -19.83 -21.39 16.67
CA ASP A 26 -19.20 -22.52 17.33
C ASP A 26 -17.91 -22.10 17.98
N ASN A 27 -17.15 -21.28 17.30
CA ASN A 27 -15.88 -20.87 17.87
C ASN A 27 -15.99 -19.82 18.93
N GLN A 28 -17.07 -19.08 18.98
CA GLN A 28 -17.19 -18.04 19.90
C GLN A 28 -16.95 -18.38 21.32
N PRO A 29 -17.51 -19.38 21.86
CA PRO A 29 -17.28 -19.67 23.27
C PRO A 29 -15.82 -19.79 23.58
N ASN A 30 -15.13 -20.39 22.69
CA ASN A 30 -13.73 -20.53 22.97
C ASN A 30 -13.04 -19.22 22.93
N GLN A 31 -13.42 -18.42 21.99
CA GLN A 31 -12.81 -17.20 21.88
C GLN A 31 -13.05 -16.46 23.04
N HIS A 32 -14.21 -16.65 23.63
CA HIS A 32 -14.57 -15.83 24.53
C HIS A 32 -13.82 -15.92 25.57
N SER A 33 -13.78 -16.86 25.72
CA SER A 33 -13.08 -16.89 26.76
C SER A 33 -12.01 -15.96 26.67
N GLN A 34 -11.81 -15.79 25.83
CA GLN A 34 -10.91 -14.97 25.66
C GLN A 34 -11.15 -13.80 25.48
N GLY A 35 -11.86 -13.72 25.54
CA GLY A 35 -12.08 -12.72 25.32
C GLY A 35 -12.21 -11.82 25.39
N UNK A 36 -12.20 -11.75 25.57
CA UNK A 36 -12.50 -11.47 25.56
C UNK A 36 -12.32 -11.08 25.47
N GLY A 37 -12.46 -10.94 25.53
CA GLY A 37 -12.45 -10.27 25.24
C GLY A 37 -12.42 -9.50 24.73
N GLU A 38 -12.45 -9.66 24.86
CA GLU A 38 -12.30 -9.04 24.33
C GLU A 38 -12.32 -8.30 23.93
N VAL A 39 -12.50 -8.39 24.32
CA VAL A 39 -12.37 -7.71 23.92
C VAL A 39 -12.27 -6.97 23.47
N GLY A 40 -12.35 -6.86 23.65
CA GLY A 40 -12.18 -6.25 23.20
C GLY A 40 -12.06 -5.80 22.54
N GLY A 41 -12.10 -5.76 22.58
CA GLY A 41 -11.87 -5.29 22.01
C GLY A 41 -12.13 -5.10 21.05
N PRO A 42 -12.33 -5.38 20.87
CA PRO A 42 -12.51 -5.28 19.91
C PRO A 42 -12.91 -4.45 19.24
N GLN A 43 -13.10 -4.37 19.39
CA GLN A 43 -13.42 -3.83 18.89
C GLN A 43 -13.24 -3.01 18.26
N GLN A 44 -13.49 -2.98 18.09
CA GLN A 44 -13.47 -2.15 17.69
C GLN A 44 -12.62 -1.88 16.90
N GLN A 45 -12.11 -2.19 16.79
CA GLN A 45 -11.24 -2.07 16.05
C GLN A 45 -11.50 -2.28 14.93
N ALA A 46 -12.10 -2.40 14.80
CA ALA A 46 -12.48 -2.94 13.61
C ALA A 46 -12.45 -2.13 12.40
N CYS A 47 -13.15 -1.13 12.31
CA CYS A 47 -13.22 -0.36 11.09
C CYS A 47 -12.21 0.75 11.07
N SER A 48 -11.30 0.70 10.10
CA SER A 48 -10.29 1.74 10.02
C SER A 48 -10.80 2.98 9.30
N CYS A 49 -11.89 2.87 8.56
CA CYS A 49 -12.36 4.04 7.84
C CYS A 49 -12.89 5.11 8.76
N GLY A 50 -13.12 4.78 10.02
CA GLY A 50 -13.57 5.76 10.98
C GLY A 50 -12.46 6.44 11.74
N SER A 51 -11.23 6.06 11.48
CA SER A 51 -10.13 6.64 12.22
C SER A 51 -9.93 8.08 11.82
N LYS A 52 -9.80 8.94 12.81
CA LYS A 52 -9.53 10.34 12.53
C LYS A 52 -8.13 10.74 12.89
N GLU A 53 -7.35 9.82 13.37
CA GLU A 53 -5.98 10.14 13.72
C GLU A 53 -5.15 10.31 12.48
N LYS A 54 -4.41 11.39 12.44
CA LYS A 54 -3.51 11.67 11.33
C LYS A 54 -2.08 11.64 11.80
N VAL A 55 -1.19 11.22 10.92
CA VAL A 55 0.22 11.17 11.24
C VAL A 55 1.01 11.80 10.12
N VAL A 56 2.20 12.28 10.47
CA VAL A 56 3.15 12.82 9.50
C VAL A 56 4.50 12.20 9.82
N LEU A 57 5.41 12.31 8.88
CA LEU A 57 6.76 11.79 9.10
C LEU A 57 7.44 12.54 10.23
N ARG A 58 8.17 11.81 11.07
CA ARG A 58 8.93 12.45 12.13
C ARG A 58 10.12 13.21 11.57
N SER A 59 10.78 12.68 10.56
CA SER A 59 11.92 13.34 9.92
C SER A 59 11.63 13.48 8.43
N PRO A 60 10.78 14.43 8.06
CA PRO A 60 10.33 14.49 6.66
C PRO A 60 11.43 14.71 5.65
N GLN A 61 12.41 15.53 5.95
CA GLN A 61 13.43 15.80 4.95
C GLN A 61 14.24 14.56 4.63
N THR A 62 14.68 13.85 5.65
CA THR A 62 15.46 12.64 5.43
C THR A 62 14.65 11.56 4.73
N THR A 63 13.44 11.34 5.20
CA THR A 63 12.62 10.27 4.65
C THR A 63 12.15 10.57 3.25
N CYS A 64 11.75 11.82 2.98
CA CYS A 64 11.31 12.17 1.64
C CYS A 64 12.45 12.09 0.65
N LYS A 65 13.65 12.43 1.09
CA LYS A 65 14.81 12.30 0.21
C LYS A 65 15.06 10.84 -0.14
N ALA A 66 14.97 9.97 0.88
CA ALA A 66 15.16 8.55 0.64
C ALA A 66 14.07 8.00 -0.27
N ALA A 67 12.83 8.43 -0.06
CA ALA A 67 11.73 7.98 -0.90
C ALA A 67 11.90 8.47 -2.34
N SER A 68 12.39 9.69 -2.52
CA SER A 68 12.60 10.21 -3.86
C SER A 68 13.67 9.41 -4.60
N ALA A 69 14.75 9.08 -3.90
CA ALA A 69 15.78 8.24 -4.50
C ALA A 69 15.21 6.85 -4.81
N GLY A 70 14.36 6.34 -3.94
CA GLY A 70 13.72 5.06 -4.19
C GLY A 70 12.79 5.08 -5.38
N LEU A 71 12.09 6.19 -5.57
CA LEU A 71 11.21 6.29 -6.72
C LEU A 71 12.01 6.32 -8.01
N LEU A 72 13.10 7.06 -8.03
CA LEU A 72 13.95 7.07 -9.22
C LEU A 72 14.51 5.68 -9.50
N LYS A 73 14.92 4.97 -8.47
CA LYS A 73 15.43 3.63 -8.64
C LYS A 73 14.34 2.70 -9.16
N THR A 74 13.13 2.87 -8.68
CA THR A 74 11.99 2.09 -9.13
C THR A 74 11.72 2.33 -10.60
N LEU A 75 11.70 3.59 -11.02
CA LEU A 75 11.44 3.91 -12.40
C LEU A 75 12.56 3.39 -13.31
N LYS A 76 13.79 3.42 -12.83
CA LYS A 76 14.88 2.88 -13.60
C LYS A 76 14.72 1.37 -13.77
N PHE A 77 14.31 0.69 -12.70
CA PHE A 77 14.04 -0.73 -12.81
C PHE A 77 12.99 -1.01 -13.88
N VAL A 78 11.89 -0.26 -13.84
CA VAL A 78 10.81 -0.46 -14.79
C VAL A 78 11.30 -0.26 -16.22
N LYS A 79 12.04 0.82 -16.42
CA LYS A 79 12.50 1.16 -17.78
C LYS A 79 13.45 0.11 -18.33
N ASN A 80 14.11 -0.64 -17.48
CA ASN A 80 15.06 -1.64 -17.94
C ASN A 80 14.45 -3.02 -18.17
N VAL A 81 13.15 -3.18 -17.91
CA VAL A 81 12.49 -4.45 -18.19
C VAL A 81 12.14 -4.49 -19.66
N LEU A 82 12.78 -5.40 -20.41
CA LEU A 82 12.64 -5.41 -21.86
C LEU A 82 11.19 -5.57 -22.31
N CYS A 83 10.48 -6.51 -21.74
CA CYS A 83 9.09 -6.72 -22.19
C CYS A 83 8.19 -5.53 -21.85
N PHE A 84 8.56 -4.73 -20.85
CA PHE A 84 7.83 -3.51 -20.58
C PHE A 84 8.08 -2.48 -21.68
N ARG A 85 9.35 -2.37 -22.08
CA ARG A 85 9.69 -1.38 -23.12
C ARG A 85 9.02 -1.67 -24.45
N GLU A 86 8.67 -2.93 -24.69
CA GLU A 86 8.04 -3.30 -25.95
C GLU A 86 6.54 -3.04 -25.98
N LEU A 87 5.95 -2.66 -24.86
CA LEU A 87 4.53 -2.37 -24.80
C LEU A 87 4.21 -1.03 -25.45
N PRO A 88 2.96 -0.84 -25.89
CA PRO A 88 2.56 0.49 -26.36
C PRO A 88 2.74 1.55 -25.27
N ALA A 89 3.01 2.76 -25.67
CA ALA A 89 3.25 3.82 -24.71
C ALA A 89 2.07 4.00 -23.75
N GLU A 90 0.85 3.87 -24.26
CA GLU A 90 -0.30 4.02 -23.38
C GLU A 90 -0.31 2.98 -22.27
N ASP A 91 0.07 1.75 -22.60
CA ASP A 91 0.11 0.70 -21.60
C ASP A 91 1.23 0.94 -20.62
N GLN A 92 2.38 1.42 -21.09
CA GLN A 92 3.46 1.73 -20.18
C GLN A 92 3.03 2.76 -19.14
N VAL A 93 2.36 3.80 -19.60
CA VAL A 93 1.91 4.84 -18.67
C VAL A 93 0.92 4.26 -17.66
N GLN A 94 -0.02 3.46 -18.13
CA GLN A 94 -1.00 2.90 -17.21
C GLN A 94 -0.36 1.97 -16.19
N LEU A 95 0.60 1.16 -16.62
CA LEU A 95 1.25 0.26 -15.69
C LEU A 95 2.04 1.03 -14.64
N VAL A 96 2.73 2.09 -15.04
CA VAL A 96 3.49 2.89 -14.09
C VAL A 96 2.56 3.61 -13.13
N ARG A 97 1.50 4.22 -13.66
CA ARG A 97 0.56 4.95 -12.80
C ARG A 97 -0.06 4.05 -11.74
N ASN A 98 -0.34 2.81 -12.11
CA ASN A 98 -1.06 1.92 -11.20
C ASN A 98 -0.16 1.07 -10.33
N SER A 99 1.16 1.17 -10.48
CA SER A 99 2.05 0.31 -9.70
C SER A 99 3.16 1.05 -8.99
N TRP A 100 3.36 2.32 -9.28
CA TRP A 100 4.55 3.01 -8.77
C TRP A 100 4.64 2.98 -7.25
N ALA A 101 3.51 3.17 -6.59
CA ALA A 101 3.52 3.25 -5.13
C ALA A 101 3.85 1.90 -4.52
N GLN A 102 3.26 0.85 -5.06
CA GLN A 102 3.53 -0.48 -4.56
C GLN A 102 4.97 -0.87 -4.84
N LEU A 103 5.47 -0.54 -6.03
CA LEU A 103 6.86 -0.84 -6.34
C LEU A 103 7.81 -0.06 -5.44
N LEU A 104 7.46 1.19 -5.14
CA LEU A 104 8.28 1.99 -4.23
C LEU A 104 8.34 1.34 -2.86
N VAL A 105 7.18 0.94 -2.32
CA VAL A 105 7.15 0.35 -1.00
C VAL A 105 7.91 -0.98 -0.98
N LEU A 106 7.77 -1.77 -2.04
CA LEU A 106 8.51 -3.01 -2.13
C LEU A 106 10.01 -2.74 -2.19
N GLY A 107 10.41 -1.70 -2.90
CA GLY A 107 11.82 -1.29 -2.92
C GLY A 107 12.31 -0.81 -1.59
N MET A 108 11.46 -0.14 -0.82
CA MET A 108 11.81 0.26 0.54
C MET A 108 12.07 -0.96 1.40
N ALA A 109 11.26 -2.00 1.24
CA ALA A 109 11.49 -3.24 1.97
C ALA A 109 12.84 -3.83 1.59
N GLN A 110 13.13 -3.86 0.31
CA GLN A 110 14.37 -4.46 -0.18
C GLN A 110 15.59 -3.70 0.32
N ASP A 111 15.51 -2.39 0.43
CA ASP A 111 16.63 -1.55 0.80
C ASP A 111 16.68 -1.28 2.30
N UNK A 112 15.63 -2.02 3.04
CA UNK A 112 15.72 -1.94 4.30
C UNK A 112 15.55 -0.71 4.82
N ILE A 113 14.36 0.62 3.76
CA ILE A 113 14.17 1.96 4.25
C ILE A 113 13.06 1.96 5.28
N ASP A 114 13.41 2.32 6.49
CA ASP A 114 12.40 2.44 7.54
C ASP A 114 12.07 3.91 7.75
N PHE A 115 11.00 4.18 8.47
CA PHE A 115 10.61 5.56 8.76
C PHE A 115 9.77 5.58 10.02
N GLU A 116 9.69 6.75 10.63
CA GLU A 116 8.90 6.95 11.83
C GLU A 116 7.90 8.07 11.60
N THR A 117 6.77 7.97 12.29
CA THR A 117 5.73 8.97 12.16
C THR A 117 5.35 9.51 13.54
N MET A 118 4.64 10.62 13.53
CA MET A 118 4.10 11.20 14.76
C MET A 118 2.71 11.74 14.49
N GLU A 119 1.93 11.81 15.53
CA GLU A 119 0.55 12.23 15.38
C GLU A 119 0.42 13.74 15.34
N THR A 120 -0.66 14.19 14.71
CA THR A 120 -0.91 15.61 14.58
C THR A 120 -2.25 16.06 15.17
N PRO A 121 -2.78 15.39 16.16
CA PRO A 121 -4.10 15.81 16.66
C PRO A 121 -4.05 17.21 17.26
N ASP A 122 -3.01 17.53 18.03
CA ASP A 122 -2.93 18.84 18.63
C ASP A 122 -2.76 19.93 17.60
N PHE A 123 -1.96 19.64 16.59
CA PHE A 123 -1.74 20.60 15.53
C PHE A 123 -3.04 20.89 14.80
N SER A 124 -3.80 19.85 14.52
CA SER A 124 -5.08 20.03 13.83
C SER A 124 -6.03 20.85 14.66
N MET A 125 -6.08 20.61 15.96
CA MET A 125 -6.96 21.36 16.81
C MET A 125 -6.57 22.82 16.86
N LEU A 126 -5.29 23.11 16.97
CA LEU A 126 -4.83 24.47 17.00
C LEU A 126 -5.17 25.18 15.70
N GLN A 127 -4.98 24.49 14.60
CA GLN A 127 -5.28 25.08 13.33
C GLN A 127 -6.75 25.43 13.22
N ASN A 128 -7.61 24.57 13.72
CA ASN A 128 -9.02 24.85 13.71
C ASN A 128 -9.34 26.10 14.50
N ILE A 129 -8.78 26.24 15.66
CA ILE A 129 -9.03 27.38 16.51
C ILE A 129 -8.55 28.66 15.85
N LEU A 130 -7.36 28.63 15.31
CA LEU A 130 -6.78 29.83 14.73
C LEU A 130 -7.54 30.32 13.52
N ASN A 131 -8.10 29.38 12.75
CA ASN A 131 -8.78 29.78 11.53
C ASN A 131 -10.28 29.79 11.62
N SER A 132 -10.83 29.63 12.81
CA SER A 132 -12.27 29.48 12.91
C SER A 132 -13.04 30.72 12.49
N GLY A 133 -12.48 31.89 12.60
CA GLY A 133 -13.20 33.11 12.29
C GLY A 133 -13.18 33.52 10.85
N GLN A 134 -12.41 32.87 10.03
CA GLN A 134 -12.31 33.27 8.66
C GLN A 134 -11.65 32.19 7.86
N GLY A 135 -11.74 32.28 6.59
CA GLY A 135 -11.08 31.31 5.75
C GLY A 135 -11.55 29.91 6.00
N ARG A 136 -12.83 29.78 6.31
CA ARG A 136 -13.31 28.50 6.54
C ARG A 136 -13.02 27.50 5.50
N GLN A 137 -13.16 27.79 4.25
CA GLN A 137 -12.88 26.86 3.23
C GLN A 137 -11.42 26.51 3.17
N GLU A 138 -10.58 27.50 3.29
CA GLU A 138 -9.18 27.25 3.29
C GLU A 138 -8.78 26.41 4.46
N THR A 139 -9.41 26.66 5.57
CA THR A 139 -9.11 25.91 6.76
C THR A 139 -9.38 24.44 6.56
N ALA A 140 -10.55 24.14 6.04
CA ALA A 140 -10.91 22.76 5.85
C ALA A 140 -9.96 22.10 4.86
N HIS A 141 -9.61 22.81 3.81
CA HIS A 141 -8.72 22.26 2.80
C HIS A 141 -7.33 22.04 3.39
N GLY A 142 -6.83 23.00 4.12
CA GLY A 142 -5.52 22.85 4.72
C GLY A 142 -5.48 21.71 5.71
N ARG A 143 -6.56 21.54 6.46
CA ARG A 143 -6.57 20.46 7.40
C ARG A 143 -6.56 19.12 6.75
N SER A 144 -7.27 18.96 5.65
CA SER A 144 -7.34 17.68 5.01
C SER A 144 -6.00 17.28 4.42
N ASP A 145 -5.09 18.25 4.25
CA ASP A 145 -3.79 17.94 3.70
C ASP A 145 -2.77 17.61 4.76
N GLN A 146 -3.13 17.67 6.03
CA GLN A 146 -2.18 17.43 7.09
C GLN A 146 -2.09 15.95 7.40
N GLY A 147 -1.06 15.31 6.89
CA GLY A 147 -0.81 13.93 7.24
C GLY A 147 -1.73 12.94 6.58
N VAL A 148 -1.58 11.70 6.94
CA VAL A 148 -2.37 10.60 6.43
C VAL A 148 -2.89 9.80 7.62
N SER A 149 -3.84 8.93 7.34
CA SER A 149 -4.46 8.14 8.40
C SER A 149 -3.45 7.22 9.07
N LEU A 150 -3.50 7.16 10.39
CA LEU A 150 -2.64 6.27 11.15
C LEU A 150 -2.82 4.83 10.70
N THR A 151 -4.05 4.42 10.47
CA THR A 151 -4.31 3.04 10.08
C THR A 151 -3.67 2.72 8.74
N ASP A 152 -3.72 3.64 7.80
CA ASP A 152 -3.11 3.41 6.50
C ASP A 152 -1.60 3.28 6.61
N VAL A 153 -0.99 4.12 7.45
CA VAL A 153 0.45 4.05 7.65
C VAL A 153 0.84 2.74 8.32
N GLN A 154 0.01 2.30 9.26
CA GLN A 154 0.29 1.03 9.91
C GLN A 154 0.27 -0.12 8.91
N GLY A 155 -0.58 -0.03 7.90
CA GLY A 155 -0.59 -1.05 6.85
C GLY A 155 0.74 -1.11 6.11
N ILE A 156 1.31 0.05 5.82
CA ILE A 156 2.61 0.09 5.16
C ILE A 156 3.68 -0.51 6.08
N LYS A 157 3.67 -0.12 7.35
CA LYS A 157 4.67 -0.63 8.28
C LYS A 157 4.54 -2.13 8.49
N MET A 158 3.32 -2.62 8.55
CA MET A 158 3.12 -4.06 8.69
C MET A 158 3.66 -4.81 7.49
N PHE A 159 3.46 -4.27 6.30
CA PHE A 159 4.01 -4.89 5.10
C PHE A 159 5.54 -4.92 5.14
N LEU A 160 6.15 -3.80 5.51
CA LEU A 160 7.62 -3.76 5.58
C LEU A 160 8.13 -4.79 6.57
N ASN A 161 7.51 -4.87 7.74
CA ASN A 161 7.94 -5.83 8.74
C ASN A 161 7.75 -7.27 8.26
N LYS A 162 6.68 -7.51 7.52
CA LYS A 162 6.46 -8.84 6.98
C LYS A 162 7.59 -9.23 6.03
N CYS A 163 7.96 -8.30 5.15
CA CYS A 163 9.04 -8.57 4.21
C CYS A 163 10.36 -8.81 4.93
N TRP A 164 10.64 -7.99 5.93
CA TRP A 164 11.91 -8.15 6.65
C TRP A 164 11.95 -9.48 7.40
N GLY A 165 10.81 -9.92 7.92
CA GLY A 165 10.76 -11.20 8.59
C GLY A 165 10.91 -12.38 7.65
N LEU A 166 10.57 -12.21 6.38
CA LEU A 166 10.69 -13.27 5.41
C LEU A 166 12.09 -13.39 4.79
N ASP A 167 12.94 -12.41 5.02
CA ASP A 167 14.30 -12.44 4.49
C ASP A 167 14.29 -12.69 2.99
N ILE A 168 13.56 -11.86 2.27
CA ILE A 168 13.32 -12.06 0.85
C ILE A 168 14.60 -11.82 0.06
N SER A 169 14.91 -12.71 -0.87
CA SER A 169 16.12 -12.60 -1.66
C SER A 169 15.96 -11.60 -2.80
N THR A 170 17.08 -11.19 -3.36
CA THR A 170 17.06 -10.25 -4.47
C THR A 170 16.23 -10.79 -5.64
N LYS A 171 16.37 -12.08 -5.94
CA LYS A 171 15.60 -12.64 -7.04
C LYS A 171 14.13 -12.73 -6.72
N GLU A 172 13.80 -13.07 -5.47
CA GLU A 172 12.39 -13.08 -5.09
C GLU A 172 11.78 -11.69 -5.20
N TYR A 173 12.53 -10.66 -4.75
CA TYR A 173 12.04 -9.30 -4.92
C TYR A 173 11.80 -8.97 -6.40
N ALA A 174 12.70 -9.39 -7.26
CA ALA A 174 12.55 -9.10 -8.69
C ALA A 174 11.27 -9.72 -9.25
N TYR A 175 10.98 -10.96 -8.87
CA TYR A 175 9.77 -11.61 -9.36
C TYR A 175 8.52 -10.93 -8.78
N LEU A 176 8.58 -10.52 -7.51
CA LEU A 176 7.44 -9.81 -6.91
C LEU A 176 7.21 -8.48 -7.63
N LYS A 177 8.29 -7.78 -7.95
CA LYS A 177 8.15 -6.52 -8.68
C LYS A 177 7.52 -6.73 -10.04
N GLY A 178 7.91 -7.79 -10.71
CA GLY A 178 7.31 -8.12 -12.00
C GLY A 178 5.83 -8.39 -11.89
N ALA A 179 5.43 -9.13 -10.86
CA ALA A 179 4.02 -9.44 -10.68
C ALA A 179 3.21 -8.19 -10.39
N ILE A 180 3.78 -7.23 -9.67
CA ILE A 180 3.10 -5.99 -9.38
C ILE A 180 3.03 -5.10 -10.63
N LEU A 181 4.14 -4.99 -11.34
CA LEU A 181 4.21 -4.11 -12.50
C LEU A 181 3.24 -4.55 -13.60
N PHE A 182 3.23 -5.85 -13.91
CA PHE A 182 2.40 -6.35 -15.00
C PHE A 182 1.02 -6.73 -14.48
N ASN A 183 0.25 -5.72 -14.16
CA ASN A 183 -1.09 -5.87 -13.58
C ASN A 183 -2.13 -5.85 -14.69
N PRO A 184 -2.73 -6.98 -15.02
CA PRO A 184 -3.70 -7.02 -16.12
C PRO A 184 -5.07 -6.50 -15.75
N ASP A 185 -5.29 -6.16 -14.49
CA ASP A 185 -6.62 -5.76 -14.04
C ASP A 185 -6.93 -4.29 -14.32
N ILE A 186 -5.99 -3.57 -14.92
CA ILE A 186 -6.22 -2.17 -15.27
C ILE A 186 -7.10 -2.12 -16.50
N ALA A 187 -8.20 -1.38 -16.40
CA ALA A 187 -9.22 -1.44 -17.44
C ALA A 187 -8.79 -0.84 -18.77
N GLU A 188 -7.90 0.13 -18.75
CA GLU A 188 -7.57 0.86 -19.97
C GLU A 188 -6.47 0.24 -20.83
N LEU A 189 -6.00 -0.96 -20.47
CA LEU A 189 -4.86 -1.53 -21.19
C LEU A 189 -5.25 -2.01 -22.59
N ARG A 190 -4.36 -1.77 -23.54
CA ARG A 190 -4.55 -2.27 -24.89
C ARG A 190 -4.12 -3.73 -24.99
N CYS A 191 -3.03 -4.10 -24.33
CA CYS A 191 -2.46 -5.45 -24.44
C CYS A 191 -2.72 -6.24 -23.17
N GLN A 192 -3.96 -6.25 -22.72
CA GLN A 192 -4.30 -6.84 -21.44
C GLN A 192 -3.93 -8.32 -21.38
N SER A 193 -4.25 -9.06 -22.42
CA SER A 193 -3.97 -10.50 -22.41
C SER A 193 -2.47 -10.78 -22.37
N TYR A 194 -1.70 -10.01 -23.08
CA TYR A 194 -0.26 -10.17 -23.08
C TYR A 194 0.31 -9.84 -21.71
N ILE A 195 -0.19 -8.78 -21.11
CA ILE A 195 0.27 -8.38 -19.78
C ILE A 195 -0.08 -9.45 -18.75
N GLN A 196 -1.21 -10.09 -18.95
CA GLN A 196 -1.57 -11.18 -18.07
C GLN A 196 -0.60 -12.34 -18.14
N UNK A 197 -0.12 -12.46 -19.11
CA UNK A 197 0.75 -13.41 -19.24
C UNK A 197 1.94 -13.18 -18.62
N LEU A 198 2.40 -11.99 -18.84
CA LEU A 198 3.63 -11.60 -18.19
C LEU A 198 3.53 -11.76 -16.69
N GLN A 199 2.41 -11.38 -16.13
CA GLN A 199 2.22 -11.55 -14.70
C GLN A 199 2.25 -13.04 -14.32
N SER A 200 1.60 -13.88 -15.12
CA SER A 200 1.62 -15.31 -14.84
C SER A 200 3.03 -15.87 -14.90
N GLU A 201 3.83 -15.39 -15.82
CA GLU A 201 5.21 -15.82 -15.90
C GLU A 201 5.98 -15.41 -14.64
N ALA A 202 5.72 -14.22 -14.13
CA ALA A 202 6.38 -13.79 -12.92
C ALA A 202 5.98 -14.68 -11.74
N HIS A 203 4.69 -15.00 -11.63
CA HIS A 203 4.22 -15.90 -10.58
C HIS A 203 4.86 -17.27 -10.69
N GLN A 204 4.92 -17.79 -11.91
CA GLN A 204 5.48 -19.12 -12.11
C GLN A 204 6.97 -19.13 -11.82
N ALA A 205 7.68 -18.10 -12.25
CA ALA A 205 9.11 -18.02 -11.99
C ALA A 205 9.38 -17.94 -10.49
N LEU A 206 8.57 -17.19 -9.78
CA LEU A 206 8.72 -17.11 -8.33
C LEU A 206 8.49 -18.47 -7.68
N ASN A 207 7.44 -19.16 -8.11
CA ASN A 207 7.13 -20.46 -7.54
C ASN A 207 8.28 -21.45 -7.78
N GLU A 208 8.80 -21.48 -9.00
CA GLU A 208 9.89 -22.39 -9.33
C GLU A 208 11.15 -22.05 -8.56
N TYR A 209 11.45 -20.76 -8.44
CA TYR A 209 12.65 -20.35 -7.72
C TYR A 209 12.55 -20.72 -6.24
N VAL A 210 11.38 -20.50 -5.66
CA VAL A 210 11.18 -20.81 -4.25
C VAL A 210 11.30 -22.30 -4.01
N LYS A 211 10.72 -23.10 -4.89
CA LYS A 211 10.82 -24.55 -4.74
C LYS A 211 12.26 -25.03 -4.86
N ALA A 212 13.05 -24.38 -5.68
CA ALA A 212 14.44 -24.80 -5.86
C ALA A 212 15.33 -24.36 -4.71
N THR A 213 15.04 -23.19 -4.11
CA THR A 213 15.93 -22.63 -3.10
C THR A 213 15.46 -22.84 -1.67
N HIS A 214 14.18 -23.16 -1.48
CA HIS A 214 13.63 -23.37 -0.13
C HIS A 214 12.92 -24.72 -0.13
N ARG A 215 13.66 -25.76 -0.41
CA ARG A 215 13.07 -27.07 -0.63
C ARG A 215 12.34 -27.62 0.58
N ARG A 216 12.76 -27.21 1.78
CA ARG A 216 12.15 -27.75 2.97
C ARG A 216 11.02 -26.89 3.52
N ASP A 217 10.74 -25.79 2.87
CA ASP A 217 9.70 -24.89 3.35
C ASP A 217 8.59 -24.83 2.30
N SER A 218 7.62 -25.70 2.44
CA SER A 218 6.52 -25.75 1.47
C SER A 218 5.59 -24.57 1.58
N THR A 219 5.75 -23.73 2.60
CA THR A 219 4.87 -22.57 2.77
C THR A 219 5.46 -21.28 2.29
N ARG A 220 6.70 -21.31 1.79
CA ARG A 220 7.35 -20.04 1.44
C ARG A 220 6.62 -19.31 0.33
N PHE A 221 6.22 -20.01 -0.72
CA PHE A 221 5.52 -19.34 -1.82
C PHE A 221 4.23 -18.70 -1.32
N THR A 222 3.50 -19.42 -0.47
CA THR A 222 2.27 -18.87 0.08
C THR A 222 2.56 -17.61 0.91
N LYS A 223 3.63 -17.63 1.70
CA LYS A 223 3.95 -16.47 2.52
C LYS A 223 4.30 -15.27 1.65
N LEU A 224 5.03 -15.50 0.56
CA LEU A 224 5.35 -14.42 -0.36
C LEU A 224 4.08 -13.89 -1.05
N PHE A 225 3.18 -14.79 -1.37
CA PHE A 225 1.93 -14.38 -2.01
C PHE A 225 1.04 -13.59 -1.05
N ILE A 226 1.08 -13.92 0.23
CA ILE A 226 0.37 -13.13 1.22
C ILE A 226 0.97 -11.73 1.30
N ALA A 227 2.29 -11.64 1.27
CA ALA A 227 2.92 -10.31 1.27
C ALA A 227 2.50 -9.52 0.02
N LEU A 228 2.42 -10.21 -1.12
CA LEU A 228 1.97 -9.55 -2.34
C LEU A 228 0.55 -9.02 -2.19
N SER A 229 -0.30 -9.80 -1.55
CA SER A 229 -1.68 -9.37 -1.32
C SER A 229 -1.74 -8.16 -0.41
N MET A 230 -0.92 -8.13 0.63
CA MET A 230 -0.85 -6.96 1.50
C MET A 230 -0.43 -5.73 0.72
N LEU A 231 0.53 -5.91 -0.16
CA LEU A 231 1.06 -4.80 -0.95
C LEU A 231 -0.01 -4.22 -1.86
N ARG A 232 -0.81 -5.07 -2.43
CA ARG A 232 -1.88 -4.60 -3.31
C ARG A 232 -2.94 -3.75 -2.62
N UNK A 233 -2.86 -3.82 -1.43
CA UNK A 233 -3.71 -3.09 -0.74
C UNK A 233 -3.26 -1.78 -0.39
N ILE A 234 -2.14 -1.48 -0.63
CA ILE A 234 -1.59 -0.19 -0.25
C ILE A 234 -2.01 0.86 -1.26
N ASN A 235 -2.50 1.94 -0.74
CA ASN A 235 -3.10 2.99 -1.56
C ASN A 235 -2.05 4.00 -2.01
N ALA A 236 -2.02 4.29 -3.31
CA ALA A 236 -1.02 5.21 -3.85
C ALA A 236 -1.17 6.61 -3.27
N ASN A 237 -2.39 7.04 -2.98
CA ASN A 237 -2.58 8.37 -2.42
C ASN A 237 -1.97 8.48 -1.03
N VAL A 238 -2.00 7.40 -0.27
CA VAL A 238 -1.38 7.39 1.05
C VAL A 238 0.13 7.51 0.92
N VAL A 239 0.70 6.74 0.00
CA VAL A 239 2.14 6.80 -0.23
C VAL A 239 2.56 8.19 -0.69
N ALA A 240 1.81 8.77 -1.61
CA ALA A 240 2.12 10.14 -2.08
C ALA A 240 1.98 11.14 -0.95
N GLY A 241 0.92 11.03 -0.16
CA GLY A 241 0.70 11.97 0.92
C GLY A 241 1.73 11.88 2.01
N LEU A 242 2.20 10.69 2.29
CA LEU A 242 3.18 10.51 3.36
C LEU A 242 4.58 10.93 2.93
N PHE A 243 5.01 10.51 1.75
CA PHE A 243 6.41 10.65 1.37
C PHE A 243 6.70 11.80 0.42
N PHE A 244 5.73 12.29 -0.32
CA PHE A 244 6.03 13.30 -1.33
C PHE A 244 5.32 14.62 -1.11
N LYS A 245 4.09 14.59 -0.62
CA LYS A 245 3.38 15.82 -0.42
C LYS A 245 4.11 16.81 0.50
N PRO A 246 4.81 16.36 1.53
CA PRO A 246 5.53 17.34 2.36
C PRO A 246 6.56 18.13 1.58
N VAL A 247 7.03 17.60 0.47
CA VAL A 247 8.04 18.28 -0.33
C VAL A 247 7.45 18.98 -1.53
N ILE A 248 6.54 18.33 -2.24
CA ILE A 248 6.04 18.91 -3.50
C ILE A 248 4.79 19.77 -3.33
N GLY A 249 4.18 19.70 -2.14
CA GLY A 249 3.01 20.53 -1.89
C GLY A 249 1.84 20.17 -2.78
N THR A 250 1.35 21.14 -3.52
CA THR A 250 0.17 20.94 -4.34
C THR A 250 0.45 20.38 -5.73
N VAL A 251 1.71 20.16 -6.06
CA VAL A 251 2.04 19.60 -7.37
C VAL A 251 1.50 18.16 -7.42
N SER A 252 0.94 17.83 -8.55
CA SER A 252 0.36 16.49 -8.71
C SER A 252 1.44 15.42 -8.77
N UNK A 253 1.29 14.43 -8.05
CA UNK A 253 2.07 13.41 -8.01
C UNK A 253 2.14 12.79 -9.21
N ASP A 254 0.99 12.63 -9.88
CA ASP A 254 0.89 11.96 -11.15
C ASP A 254 1.73 12.67 -12.21
N GLU A 255 1.63 13.96 -12.25
CA GLU A 255 2.39 14.71 -13.22
C GLU A 255 3.89 14.58 -12.97
N LEU A 256 4.28 14.66 -11.72
CA LEU A 256 5.68 14.51 -11.39
C LEU A 256 6.19 13.13 -11.75
N LEU A 257 5.39 12.12 -11.49
CA LEU A 257 5.75 10.75 -11.81
C LEU A 257 6.02 10.59 -13.31
N LEU A 258 5.13 11.10 -14.13
CA LEU A 258 5.30 10.97 -15.57
C LEU A 258 6.49 11.77 -16.06
N GLU A 259 6.72 12.92 -15.46
CA GLU A 259 7.86 13.70 -15.83
C GLU A 259 9.16 12.96 -15.52
N MET A 260 9.21 12.33 -14.35
CA MET A 260 10.38 11.55 -13.99
C MET A 260 10.53 10.33 -14.89
N PHE A 261 9.41 9.71 -15.25
CA PHE A 261 9.46 8.51 -16.08
C PHE A 261 9.97 8.82 -17.49
N TYR A 262 9.51 9.93 -18.07
CA TYR A 262 9.93 10.28 -19.41
C TYR A 262 11.18 11.13 -19.44
N GLY A 263 11.66 11.56 -18.29
CA GLY A 263 12.83 12.39 -18.25
C GLY A 263 14.10 11.62 -18.55
N LYS A 264 15.16 12.36 -18.79
CA LYS A 264 16.46 11.75 -19.08
C LYS A 264 17.31 11.60 -17.83
#